data_694332c748695be1c6cc4f5f0a2f8d9b
#
_entry.id   694332c748695be1c6cc4f5f0a2f8d9b
#
_cell.length_a   1.000
_cell.length_b   1.000
_cell.length_c   1.000
_cell.angle_alpha   90.00
_cell.angle_beta   90.00
_cell.angle_gamma   90.00
#
_symmetry.space_group_name_H-M   'P 1'
#
loop_
_entity.id
_entity.type
_entity.pdbx_description
1 polymer ?
#
loop_
_entity_poly.entity_id
_entity_poly.type
_entity_poly.pdbx_seq_one_letter_code
_entity_poly.pdbx_strand_id
1 'polypeptide(L)' 'MECSICGNEIEVNCFGWDKGHNANPVNGERCCDRCNMQVVIPARQAWMYFKGDEEKFDLWCDQWIEQVLSA' A
#
# COMPACT_ATOMS: atom_id res chain seq x y z
N MET A 1 -3.57 -12.44 9.10
CA MET A 1 -2.39 -11.64 8.66
C MET A 1 -2.76 -10.16 8.70
N GLU A 2 -1.92 -9.35 9.25
CA GLU A 2 -2.18 -7.92 9.36
C GLU A 2 -1.69 -7.15 8.13
N CYS A 3 -2.44 -6.12 7.75
CA CYS A 3 -2.02 -5.20 6.70
C CYS A 3 -0.78 -4.42 7.14
N SER A 4 0.25 -4.37 6.31
CA SER A 4 1.49 -3.67 6.60
C SER A 4 1.36 -2.14 6.54
N ILE A 5 0.25 -1.64 6.03
CA ILE A 5 0.02 -0.20 5.85
C ILE A 5 -0.90 0.35 6.94
N CYS A 6 -2.10 -0.20 7.09
CA CYS A 6 -3.07 0.31 8.07
C CYS A 6 -3.11 -0.48 9.39
N GLY A 7 -2.47 -1.65 9.44
CA GLY A 7 -2.42 -2.48 10.64
C GLY A 7 -3.67 -3.30 10.91
N ASN A 8 -4.70 -3.17 10.09
CA ASN A 8 -5.93 -3.94 10.25
C ASN A 8 -5.76 -5.37 9.72
N GLU A 9 -6.60 -6.27 10.19
CA GLU A 9 -6.60 -7.65 9.73
C GLU A 9 -6.98 -7.73 8.24
N ILE A 10 -6.22 -8.50 7.48
CA ILE A 10 -6.53 -8.76 6.08
C ILE A 10 -7.67 -9.79 6.01
N GLU A 11 -8.79 -9.40 5.41
CA GLU A 11 -9.95 -10.27 5.29
C GLU A 11 -9.75 -11.37 4.26
N VAL A 12 -10.33 -12.54 4.53
CA VAL A 12 -10.37 -13.64 3.58
C VAL A 12 -11.35 -13.30 2.46
N ASN A 13 -10.92 -13.37 1.22
CA ASN A 13 -11.82 -13.10 0.10
C ASN A 13 -12.71 -14.31 -0.23
N CYS A 14 -13.60 -14.17 -1.23
CA CYS A 14 -14.55 -15.21 -1.61
C CYS A 14 -13.89 -16.48 -2.16
N PHE A 15 -12.61 -16.43 -2.49
CA PHE A 15 -11.84 -17.59 -2.97
C PHE A 15 -10.99 -18.23 -1.88
N GLY A 16 -11.13 -17.81 -0.63
CA GLY A 16 -10.34 -18.31 0.49
C GLY A 16 -8.94 -17.72 0.58
N TRP A 17 -8.64 -16.68 -0.16
CA TRP A 17 -7.34 -16.02 -0.13
C TRP A 17 -7.26 -15.07 1.06
N ASP A 18 -6.31 -15.31 1.96
CA ASP A 18 -6.17 -14.56 3.21
C ASP A 18 -4.84 -13.79 3.30
N LYS A 19 -4.04 -13.78 2.24
CA LYS A 19 -2.72 -13.15 2.23
C LYS A 19 -2.71 -11.73 1.67
N GLY A 20 -3.86 -11.22 1.26
CA GLY A 20 -3.99 -9.87 0.76
C GLY A 20 -3.26 -9.63 -0.56
N HIS A 21 -2.75 -8.42 -0.72
CA HIS A 21 -2.10 -7.98 -1.95
C HIS A 21 -0.65 -7.61 -1.71
N ASN A 22 0.14 -7.67 -2.78
CA ASN A 22 1.54 -7.23 -2.76
C ASN A 22 1.58 -5.71 -2.61
N ALA A 23 2.25 -5.22 -1.56
CA ALA A 23 2.33 -3.79 -1.25
C ALA A 23 3.46 -3.06 -1.98
N ASN A 24 4.26 -3.74 -2.82
CA ASN A 24 5.29 -3.06 -3.59
C ASN A 24 4.66 -1.99 -4.51
N PRO A 25 5.28 -0.83 -4.68
CA PRO A 25 6.60 -0.41 -4.20
C PRO A 25 6.61 0.26 -2.83
N VAL A 26 5.47 0.30 -2.13
CA VAL A 26 5.41 0.93 -0.81
C VAL A 26 6.28 0.19 0.20
N ASN A 27 6.10 -1.13 0.27
CA ASN A 27 6.99 -2.01 1.04
C ASN A 27 6.93 -3.42 0.44
N GLY A 28 7.75 -4.32 0.96
CA GLY A 28 7.83 -5.70 0.46
C GLY A 28 6.87 -6.67 1.13
N GLU A 29 5.88 -6.18 1.85
CA GLU A 29 4.97 -7.02 2.62
C GLU A 29 3.58 -7.08 1.98
N ARG A 30 2.56 -7.42 2.76
CA ARG A 30 1.19 -7.58 2.27
C ARG A 30 0.28 -6.52 2.82
N CYS A 31 -0.74 -6.15 2.06
CA CYS A 31 -1.72 -5.14 2.45
C CYS A 31 -3.14 -5.64 2.18
N CYS A 32 -4.12 -4.98 2.81
CA CYS A 32 -5.53 -5.28 2.58
C CYS A 32 -6.02 -4.69 1.25
N ASP A 33 -7.22 -5.09 0.83
CA ASP A 33 -7.83 -4.59 -0.41
C ASP A 33 -7.90 -3.07 -0.44
N ARG A 34 -8.35 -2.47 0.65
CA ARG A 34 -8.49 -1.02 0.74
C ARG A 34 -7.15 -0.32 0.53
N CYS A 35 -6.10 -0.77 1.22
CA CYS A 35 -4.79 -0.17 1.07
C CYS A 35 -4.20 -0.42 -0.31
N ASN A 36 -4.47 -1.58 -0.90
CA ASN A 36 -4.05 -1.85 -2.27
C ASN A 36 -4.65 -0.82 -3.23
N MET A 37 -5.95 -0.55 -3.11
CA MET A 37 -6.62 0.39 -4.01
C MET A 37 -6.30 1.85 -3.71
N GLN A 38 -6.19 2.23 -2.44
CA GLN A 38 -6.06 3.63 -2.04
C GLN A 38 -4.62 4.09 -1.86
N VAL A 39 -3.70 3.18 -1.64
CA VAL A 39 -2.29 3.51 -1.40
C VAL A 39 -1.38 2.89 -2.45
N VAL A 40 -1.42 1.58 -2.63
CA VAL A 40 -0.45 0.88 -3.48
C VAL A 40 -0.61 1.23 -4.96
N ILE A 41 -1.83 1.24 -5.47
CA ILE A 41 -2.06 1.58 -6.89
C ILE A 41 -1.65 3.02 -7.18
N PRO A 42 -2.05 4.03 -6.39
CA PRO A 42 -1.50 5.37 -6.56
C PRO A 42 0.02 5.44 -6.42
N ALA A 43 0.59 4.64 -5.50
CA ALA A 43 2.04 4.62 -5.30
C ALA A 43 2.79 4.09 -6.52
N ARG A 44 2.23 3.11 -7.22
CA ARG A 44 2.84 2.61 -8.45
C ARG A 44 2.90 3.68 -9.53
N GLN A 45 1.88 4.52 -9.61
CA GLN A 45 1.87 5.66 -10.53
C GLN A 45 2.90 6.71 -10.11
N ALA A 46 2.99 7.01 -8.81
CA ALA A 46 3.98 7.94 -8.29
C ALA A 46 5.41 7.44 -8.51
N TRP A 47 5.64 6.14 -8.36
CA TRP A 47 6.94 5.54 -8.62
C TRP A 47 7.40 5.80 -10.05
N MET A 48 6.50 5.67 -11.02
CA MET A 48 6.80 5.97 -12.41
C MET A 48 7.11 7.46 -12.61
N TYR A 49 6.40 8.33 -11.89
CA TYR A 49 6.64 9.76 -11.95
C TYR A 49 8.02 10.14 -11.41
N PHE A 50 8.41 9.56 -10.27
CA PHE A 50 9.71 9.86 -9.64
C PHE A 50 10.89 9.16 -10.32
N LYS A 51 10.63 8.20 -11.19
CA LYS A 51 11.65 7.53 -12.01
C LYS A 51 12.82 6.96 -11.22
N GLY A 52 12.52 6.32 -10.09
CA GLY A 52 13.52 5.67 -9.27
C GLY A 52 14.17 6.56 -8.21
N ASP A 53 13.67 7.77 -8.01
CA ASP A 53 14.11 8.61 -6.90
C ASP A 53 13.46 8.10 -5.62
N GLU A 54 14.14 7.16 -4.96
CA GLU A 54 13.61 6.46 -3.80
C GLU A 54 13.34 7.40 -2.63
N GLU A 55 14.20 8.38 -2.42
CA GLU A 55 14.06 9.31 -1.30
C GLU A 55 12.77 10.14 -1.42
N LYS A 56 12.54 10.72 -2.58
CA LYS A 56 11.31 11.48 -2.81
C LYS A 56 10.07 10.60 -2.79
N PHE A 57 10.19 9.40 -3.32
CA PHE A 57 9.10 8.44 -3.32
C PHE A 57 8.72 8.04 -1.90
N ASP A 58 9.70 7.76 -1.03
CA ASP A 58 9.43 7.40 0.36
C ASP A 58 8.72 8.52 1.10
N LEU A 59 9.14 9.77 0.91
CA LEU A 59 8.45 10.93 1.49
C LEU A 59 7.01 11.04 1.00
N TRP A 60 6.81 10.82 -0.30
CA TRP A 60 5.48 10.85 -0.88
C TRP A 60 4.59 9.76 -0.27
N CYS A 61 5.11 8.55 -0.13
CA CYS A 61 4.38 7.44 0.46
C CYS A 61 3.96 7.73 1.89
N ASP A 62 4.86 8.25 2.71
CA ASP A 62 4.55 8.58 4.11
C ASP A 62 3.42 9.60 4.20
N GLN A 63 3.48 10.66 3.40
CA GLN A 63 2.47 11.69 3.39
C GLN A 63 1.13 11.18 2.87
N TRP A 64 1.16 10.37 1.81
CA TRP A 64 -0.06 9.83 1.22
C TRP A 64 -0.76 8.86 2.16
N ILE A 65 0.00 7.96 2.78
CA ILE A 65 -0.54 7.00 3.74
C ILE A 65 -1.18 7.75 4.91
N GLU A 66 -0.53 8.77 5.43
CA GLU A 66 -1.08 9.58 6.52
C GLU A 66 -2.42 10.20 6.11
N GLN A 67 -2.52 10.76 4.92
CA GLN A 67 -3.77 11.35 4.43
C GLN A 67 -4.87 10.32 4.28
N VAL A 68 -4.56 9.15 3.71
CA VAL A 68 -5.54 8.09 3.49
C VAL A 68 -6.06 7.55 4.82
N LEU A 69 -5.17 7.30 5.78
CA LEU A 69 -5.55 6.72 7.07
C LEU A 69 -6.23 7.72 7.99
N SER A 70 -6.03 9.02 7.76
CA SER A 70 -6.67 10.07 8.55
C SER A 70 -8.05 10.47 8.02
N ALA A 71 -8.39 10.05 6.83
CA ALA A 71 -9.65 10.43 6.19
C ALA A 71 -10.86 9.71 6.79
#